data_b55395b0edabe7500d2ebb7a7ab97767
#
_entry.id   b55395b0edabe7500d2ebb7a7ab97767
#
_cell.length_a   1.000
_cell.length_b   1.000
_cell.length_c   1.000
_cell.angle_alpha   90.00
_cell.angle_beta   90.00
_cell.angle_gamma   90.00
#
_symmetry.space_group_name_H-M   'P 1'
#
loop_
_entity.id
_entity.type
_entity.pdbx_description
1 polymer ?
#
loop_
_entity_poly.entity_id
_entity_poly.type
_entity_poly.pdbx_seq_one_letter_code
_entity_poly.pdbx_strand_id
1 'polypeptide(L)' 'MQWVKVDLGGRAYTYSWDGLPLAPGDLVVVPGNSVRPEPSEAPVLRLLDRPDYDPDKIAAILSRADYEDLL' A
#
# COMPACT_ATOMS: atom_id res chain seq x y z
N MET A 1 -4.79 -7.26 10.62
CA MET A 1 -3.90 -6.83 9.52
C MET A 1 -4.67 -6.83 8.21
N GLN A 2 -4.45 -5.83 7.38
CA GLN A 2 -5.10 -5.70 6.09
C GLN A 2 -4.10 -5.99 4.96
N TRP A 3 -4.61 -6.57 3.87
CA TRP A 3 -3.85 -6.80 2.65
C TRP A 3 -4.51 -5.98 1.56
N VAL A 4 -3.72 -5.15 0.85
CA VAL A 4 -4.27 -4.21 -0.12
C VAL A 4 -3.49 -4.26 -1.42
N LYS A 5 -4.20 -4.07 -2.54
CA LYS A 5 -3.58 -3.85 -3.84
C LYS A 5 -3.44 -2.35 -4.05
N VAL A 6 -2.26 -1.95 -4.48
CA VAL A 6 -1.89 -0.54 -4.69
C VAL A 6 -1.40 -0.39 -6.13
N ASP A 7 -1.77 0.72 -6.76
CA ASP A 7 -1.36 1.03 -8.14
C ASP A 7 -0.03 1.79 -8.15
N LEU A 8 1.00 1.14 -8.66
CA LEU A 8 2.31 1.76 -8.83
C LEU A 8 2.61 1.91 -10.32
N GLY A 9 2.10 3.00 -10.91
CA GLY A 9 2.39 3.31 -12.30
C GLY A 9 1.83 2.31 -13.30
N GLY A 10 0.61 1.82 -13.06
CA GLY A 10 -0.05 0.87 -13.92
C GLY A 10 0.15 -0.58 -13.54
N ARG A 11 0.92 -0.85 -12.50
CA ARG A 11 1.12 -2.19 -11.96
C ARG A 11 0.54 -2.28 -10.57
N ALA A 12 -0.15 -3.38 -10.28
CA ALA A 12 -0.73 -3.62 -8.97
C ALA A 12 0.22 -4.45 -8.12
N TYR A 13 0.52 -3.95 -6.93
CA TYR A 13 1.35 -4.64 -5.94
C TYR A 13 0.58 -4.82 -4.66
N THR A 14 0.87 -5.89 -3.93
CA THR A 14 0.24 -6.17 -2.65
C THR A 14 1.10 -5.67 -1.51
N TYR A 15 0.45 -4.98 -0.56
CA TYR A 15 1.10 -4.49 0.66
C TYR A 15 0.25 -4.85 1.86
N SER A 16 0.88 -4.88 3.03
CA SER A 16 0.18 -5.05 4.30
C SER A 16 -0.01 -3.71 4.98
N TRP A 17 -1.06 -3.60 5.79
CA TRP A 17 -1.37 -2.40 6.56
C TRP A 17 -1.97 -2.79 7.90
N ASP A 18 -1.48 -2.19 8.97
CA ASP A 18 -1.88 -2.51 10.33
C ASP A 18 -2.42 -1.27 11.05
N GLY A 19 -3.07 -0.39 10.32
CA GLY A 19 -3.67 0.81 10.85
C GLY A 19 -5.18 0.83 10.68
N LEU A 20 -5.75 2.03 10.65
CA LEU A 20 -7.17 2.19 10.41
C LEU A 20 -7.57 1.63 9.05
N PRO A 21 -8.80 1.12 8.90
CA PRO A 21 -9.22 0.53 7.63
C PRO A 21 -9.02 1.45 6.44
N LEU A 22 -8.45 0.91 5.37
CA LEU A 22 -8.28 1.60 4.11
C LEU A 22 -9.46 1.33 3.19
N ALA A 23 -9.66 2.20 2.22
CA ALA A 23 -10.69 2.05 1.19
C ALA A 23 -10.09 2.29 -0.18
N PRO A 24 -10.67 1.73 -1.26
CA PRO A 24 -10.21 2.04 -2.61
C PRO A 24 -10.19 3.54 -2.85
N GLY A 25 -9.12 4.03 -3.46
CA GLY A 25 -8.91 5.45 -3.71
C GLY A 25 -8.09 6.17 -2.65
N ASP A 26 -7.91 5.58 -1.47
CA ASP A 26 -7.05 6.19 -0.45
C ASP A 26 -5.61 6.23 -0.95
N LEU A 27 -4.91 7.32 -0.63
CA LEU A 27 -3.49 7.46 -0.95
C LEU A 27 -2.66 6.96 0.22
N VAL A 28 -1.68 6.13 -0.09
CA VAL A 28 -0.76 5.57 0.90
C VAL A 28 0.67 5.78 0.43
N VAL A 29 1.61 5.79 1.38
CA VAL A 29 3.03 5.84 1.09
C VAL A 29 3.58 4.43 1.22
N VAL A 30 4.16 3.93 0.13
CA VAL A 30 4.72 2.58 0.08
C VAL A 30 6.24 2.65 0.06
N PRO A 31 6.93 1.65 0.63
CA PRO A 31 8.39 1.65 0.64
C PRO A 31 8.97 1.45 -0.76
N GLY A 32 10.22 1.85 -0.93
CA GLY A 32 10.95 1.62 -2.16
C GLY A 32 11.22 0.15 -2.42
N ASN A 33 11.56 -0.16 -3.66
CA ASN A 33 11.94 -1.51 -4.08
C ASN A 33 13.15 -1.43 -5.01
N SER A 34 13.54 -2.55 -5.62
CA SER A 34 14.72 -2.59 -6.49
C SER A 34 14.57 -1.73 -7.76
N VAL A 35 13.33 -1.50 -8.20
CA VAL A 35 13.05 -0.68 -9.38
C VAL A 35 12.94 0.80 -8.99
N ARG A 36 12.29 1.08 -7.86
CA ARG A 36 12.16 2.43 -7.31
C ARG A 36 12.64 2.43 -5.87
N PRO A 37 13.90 2.82 -5.63
CA PRO A 37 14.46 2.75 -4.27
C PRO A 37 13.85 3.75 -3.29
N GLU A 38 13.14 4.77 -3.77
CA GLU A 38 12.54 5.78 -2.90
C GLU A 38 11.08 5.44 -2.59
N PRO A 39 10.59 5.79 -1.38
CA PRO A 39 9.17 5.67 -1.07
C PRO A 39 8.34 6.52 -2.02
N SER A 40 7.13 6.09 -2.31
CA SER A 40 6.25 6.83 -3.20
C SER A 40 4.80 6.74 -2.74
N GLU A 41 4.01 7.73 -3.13
CA GLU A 41 2.57 7.72 -2.90
C GLU A 41 1.88 6.94 -4.00
N ALA A 42 0.84 6.21 -3.63
CA ALA A 42 0.07 5.43 -4.58
C ALA A 42 -1.36 5.22 -4.07
N PRO A 43 -2.33 5.11 -4.98
CA PRO A 43 -3.72 4.87 -4.58
C PRO A 43 -3.97 3.40 -4.31
N VAL A 44 -4.81 3.13 -3.34
CA VAL A 44 -5.31 1.79 -3.08
C VAL A 44 -6.32 1.42 -4.17
N LEU A 45 -6.12 0.28 -4.82
CA LEU A 45 -7.03 -0.23 -5.84
C LEU A 45 -8.18 -1.02 -5.23
N ARG A 46 -7.83 -1.93 -4.31
CA ARG A 46 -8.83 -2.78 -3.64
C ARG A 46 -8.23 -3.43 -2.40
N LEU A 47 -9.12 -3.90 -1.54
CA LEU A 47 -8.74 -4.66 -0.36
C LEU A 47 -8.83 -6.15 -0.67
N LEU A 48 -7.99 -6.94 -0.01
CA LEU A 48 -7.98 -8.40 -0.16
C LEU A 48 -8.38 -9.05 1.16
N ASP A 49 -9.12 -10.15 1.07
CA ASP A 49 -9.51 -10.94 2.25
C ASP A 49 -8.31 -11.69 2.82
N ARG A 50 -7.33 -11.98 1.99
CA ARG A 50 -6.13 -12.70 2.35
C ARG A 50 -4.99 -12.27 1.43
N PRO A 51 -3.73 -12.51 1.81
CA PRO A 51 -2.62 -12.17 0.93
C PRO A 51 -2.66 -13.06 -0.32
N ASP A 52 -2.38 -12.46 -1.47
CA ASP A 52 -2.29 -13.15 -2.76
C ASP A 52 -0.85 -13.51 -3.12
N TYR A 53 0.04 -13.38 -2.17
CA TYR A 53 1.47 -13.64 -2.32
C TYR A 53 2.00 -14.15 -0.98
N ASP A 54 3.26 -14.59 -0.94
CA ASP A 54 3.89 -15.01 0.31
C ASP A 54 3.90 -13.87 1.33
N PRO A 55 3.19 -14.00 2.47
CA PRO A 55 3.11 -12.90 3.45
C PRO A 55 4.46 -12.44 3.97
N ASP A 56 5.44 -13.33 4.04
CA ASP A 56 6.78 -12.99 4.52
C ASP A 56 7.53 -12.07 3.55
N LYS A 57 7.07 -12.00 2.29
CA LYS A 57 7.68 -11.19 1.26
C LYS A 57 6.88 -9.94 0.93
N ILE A 58 5.73 -9.76 1.58
CA ILE A 58 4.89 -8.58 1.36
C ILE A 58 5.36 -7.46 2.26
N ALA A 59 5.70 -6.33 1.67
CA ALA A 59 6.13 -5.15 2.41
C ALA A 59 4.92 -4.45 3.05
N ALA A 60 5.19 -3.71 4.11
CA ALA A 60 4.16 -2.93 4.79
C ALA A 60 4.07 -1.53 4.21
N ILE A 61 2.85 -0.98 4.15
CA ILE A 61 2.62 0.41 3.86
C ILE A 61 3.23 1.25 5.00
N LEU A 62 3.92 2.33 4.65
CA LEU A 62 4.59 3.18 5.63
C LEU A 62 3.62 4.12 6.35
N SER A 63 2.71 4.75 5.61
CA SER A 63 1.74 5.70 6.18
C SER A 63 0.63 5.98 5.17
N ARG A 64 -0.37 6.73 5.63
CA ARG A 64 -1.44 7.24 4.76
C ARG A 64 -1.08 8.66 4.34
N ALA A 65 -0.91 8.87 3.04
CA ALA A 65 -0.53 10.17 2.51
C ALA A 65 -1.64 11.22 2.69
N ASP A 66 -2.87 10.83 2.44
CA ASP A 66 -4.02 11.73 2.59
C ASP A 66 -4.26 12.16 4.05
N TYR A 67 -3.83 11.35 4.99
CA TYR A 67 -3.98 11.65 6.41
C TYR A 67 -3.00 12.73 6.85
N GLU A 68 -1.81 12.74 6.29
CA GLU A 68 -0.79 13.73 6.61
C GLU A 68 -1.15 15.11 6.06
N ASP A 69 -1.85 15.16 4.94
CA ASP A 69 -2.26 16.41 4.31
C ASP A 69 -3.29 17.18 5.16
N LEU A 70 -3.95 16.52 6.12
CA LEU A 70 -4.90 17.16 7.00
C LEU A 70 -4.26 17.78 8.25
N LEU A 71 -3.01 17.50 8.47
CA LEU A 71 -2.26 18.01 9.62
C LEU A 71 -1.40 19.19 9.23
#